data_1ff2b1e8cc6466a1411c7f75439e9986
#
_entry.id   1ff2b1e8cc6466a1411c7f75439e9986
#
_cell.length_a   1.000
_cell.length_b   1.000
_cell.length_c   1.000
_cell.angle_alpha   90.00
_cell.angle_beta   90.00
_cell.angle_gamma   90.00
#
_symmetry.space_group_name_H-M   'P 1'
#
loop_
_entity.id
_entity.type
_entity.pdbx_description
1 polymer ?
#
loop_
_entity_poly.entity_id
_entity_poly.type
_entity_poly.pdbx_seq_one_letter_code
_entity_poly.pdbx_strand_id
1 'polypeptide(L)'
;MKKILFAASEAVPFIKTGGLADVTGSLPKYFDRKKYDVRIILPKYLCMDERFRGQLHFKCHFYVNLSWRKQYAGIFEAKQDGITYYFVDNEFYFAGDKPYNELYQDIEKFAYFSKAVLEALPFLDFCPDIIHCHDWQTGLIPVFLKTLYGDENYYRGIRTVFSIHNLKFQGRWSLPAVMDVTGLPEQIFTADKLESYGEANYLKGGIVYADAVTTVSETYAREITTEQGGEGLDGLLRARKNDLYGILNGLDYEEYDPQKDVYIYNHFNEHNFQEGKKLNKARLQKELGLPVKENTMLIGIVSRMTSQKGFDLVAYIMDELLATEDVQLAVLGTGEDQYQDMFRYFAQKYPDKIQATIGYSEERAHRIYASSDAFLMPSLFEPCGLSQLMSLRYGTVPIVRETGGLKDTVEAYNEYEHTGTGFSFANYNAHEMLGTIRYALSVFRDRKQDWNGLIQRGMKQDFSWNRSAGKYEALYEKLTDFE
;
A
#
# COMPACT_ATOMS: atom_id res chain seq x y z
N MET A 1 10.16 -25.57 -11.26
CA MET A 1 9.72 -24.60 -10.24
C MET A 1 10.24 -23.23 -10.67
N LYS A 2 9.35 -22.28 -10.94
CA LYS A 2 9.73 -20.92 -11.38
C LYS A 2 10.29 -20.13 -10.20
N LYS A 3 11.32 -19.35 -10.44
CA LYS A 3 12.04 -18.57 -9.43
C LYS A 3 11.70 -17.10 -9.57
N ILE A 4 11.12 -16.52 -8.55
CA ILE A 4 10.67 -15.10 -8.54
C ILE A 4 11.44 -14.35 -7.46
N LEU A 5 12.08 -13.25 -7.84
CA LEU A 5 12.73 -12.34 -6.90
C LEU A 5 11.92 -11.07 -6.76
N PHE A 6 11.37 -10.82 -5.59
CA PHE A 6 10.77 -9.53 -5.25
C PHE A 6 11.86 -8.57 -4.83
N ALA A 7 12.01 -7.46 -5.53
CA ALA A 7 12.91 -6.38 -5.16
C ALA A 7 12.08 -5.17 -4.68
N ALA A 8 12.28 -4.76 -3.45
CA ALA A 8 11.52 -3.70 -2.81
C ALA A 8 12.37 -2.89 -1.84
N SER A 9 11.89 -1.70 -1.49
CA SER A 9 12.51 -0.85 -0.46
C SER A 9 12.07 -1.22 0.96
N GLU A 10 10.95 -1.90 1.12
CA GLU A 10 10.41 -2.31 2.41
C GLU A 10 9.57 -3.58 2.31
N ALA A 11 9.49 -4.36 3.37
CA ALA A 11 8.61 -5.52 3.54
C ALA A 11 8.41 -5.85 5.03
N VAL A 12 7.16 -6.15 5.41
CA VAL A 12 6.88 -6.68 6.76
C VAL A 12 7.50 -8.08 6.91
N PRO A 13 7.95 -8.47 8.12
CA PRO A 13 7.92 -7.71 9.37
C PRO A 13 9.16 -6.82 9.58
N PHE A 14 10.10 -6.76 8.63
CA PHE A 14 11.42 -6.16 8.80
C PHE A 14 11.42 -4.64 8.81
N ILE A 15 10.70 -4.02 7.88
CA ILE A 15 10.62 -2.56 7.74
C ILE A 15 9.30 -2.18 7.08
N LYS A 16 8.58 -1.20 7.66
CA LYS A 16 7.28 -0.73 7.17
C LYS A 16 7.14 0.78 7.35
N THR A 17 6.82 1.47 6.27
CA THR A 17 6.39 2.87 6.26
C THR A 17 5.01 3.05 5.63
N GLY A 18 4.58 2.10 4.80
CA GLY A 18 3.31 2.16 4.09
C GLY A 18 2.83 0.81 3.58
N GLY A 19 1.80 0.84 2.73
CA GLY A 19 1.16 -0.37 2.19
C GLY A 19 2.05 -1.22 1.27
N LEU A 20 3.13 -0.66 0.73
CA LEU A 20 4.12 -1.42 -0.03
C LEU A 20 4.71 -2.57 0.81
N ALA A 21 5.05 -2.30 2.06
CA ALA A 21 5.61 -3.31 2.97
C ALA A 21 4.64 -4.46 3.22
N ASP A 22 3.34 -4.17 3.34
CA ASP A 22 2.30 -5.19 3.51
C ASP A 22 2.22 -6.09 2.27
N VAL A 23 2.25 -5.52 1.07
CA VAL A 23 2.23 -6.30 -0.18
C VAL A 23 3.45 -7.20 -0.30
N THR A 24 4.65 -6.63 -0.18
CA THR A 24 5.91 -7.36 -0.42
C THR A 24 6.22 -8.40 0.66
N GLY A 25 5.72 -8.20 1.88
CA GLY A 25 5.87 -9.16 2.98
C GLY A 25 4.76 -10.21 3.06
N SER A 26 3.57 -9.95 2.49
CA SER A 26 2.43 -10.87 2.57
C SER A 26 2.21 -11.67 1.30
N LEU A 27 2.13 -11.05 0.14
CA LEU A 27 1.86 -11.74 -1.14
C LEU A 27 2.76 -12.96 -1.39
N PRO A 28 4.09 -12.94 -1.13
CA PRO A 28 4.97 -14.09 -1.36
C PRO A 28 4.58 -15.37 -0.62
N LYS A 29 3.85 -15.25 0.48
CA LYS A 29 3.40 -16.41 1.29
C LYS A 29 2.29 -17.23 0.60
N TYR A 30 1.58 -16.62 -0.34
CA TYR A 30 0.36 -17.16 -0.96
C TYR A 30 0.57 -17.78 -2.34
N PHE A 31 1.78 -17.74 -2.89
CA PHE A 31 2.12 -18.48 -4.10
C PHE A 31 2.21 -19.99 -3.84
N ASP A 32 1.82 -20.78 -4.83
CA ASP A 32 1.96 -22.24 -4.75
C ASP A 32 3.45 -22.64 -4.68
N ARG A 33 3.91 -23.00 -3.49
CA ARG A 33 5.32 -23.36 -3.21
C ARG A 33 5.80 -24.61 -3.96
N LYS A 34 4.92 -25.39 -4.59
CA LYS A 34 5.30 -26.49 -5.47
C LYS A 34 5.67 -25.99 -6.86
N LYS A 35 5.14 -24.83 -7.26
CA LYS A 35 5.35 -24.23 -8.57
C LYS A 35 6.35 -23.09 -8.54
N TYR A 36 6.41 -22.31 -7.43
CA TYR A 36 7.17 -21.08 -7.30
C TYR A 36 8.13 -21.12 -6.11
N ASP A 37 9.40 -20.74 -6.34
CA ASP A 37 10.35 -20.35 -5.30
C ASP A 37 10.40 -18.82 -5.31
N VAL A 38 9.70 -18.18 -4.35
CA VAL A 38 9.64 -16.73 -4.24
C VAL A 38 10.58 -16.29 -3.13
N ARG A 39 11.49 -15.36 -3.46
CA ARG A 39 12.42 -14.74 -2.51
C ARG A 39 12.32 -13.24 -2.58
N ILE A 40 12.77 -12.54 -1.54
CA ILE A 40 12.67 -11.10 -1.41
C ILE A 40 14.05 -10.52 -1.20
N ILE A 41 14.38 -9.39 -1.83
CA ILE A 41 15.61 -8.65 -1.61
C ILE A 41 15.30 -7.20 -1.22
N LEU A 42 15.88 -6.76 -0.11
CA LEU A 42 15.65 -5.47 0.56
C LEU A 42 16.98 -4.77 0.87
N PRO A 43 17.01 -3.45 1.06
CA PRO A 43 18.12 -2.79 1.75
C PRO A 43 18.18 -3.22 3.23
N LYS A 44 19.41 -3.39 3.76
CA LYS A 44 19.65 -3.63 5.19
C LYS A 44 19.71 -2.28 5.92
N TYR A 45 18.57 -1.71 6.27
CA TYR A 45 18.52 -0.46 7.01
C TYR A 45 18.98 -0.63 8.46
N LEU A 46 19.74 0.31 9.00
CA LEU A 46 20.10 0.33 10.42
C LEU A 46 18.90 0.68 11.32
N CYS A 47 17.89 1.38 10.81
CA CYS A 47 16.65 1.65 11.52
C CYS A 47 15.70 0.43 11.64
N MET A 48 16.03 -0.70 11.01
CA MET A 48 15.32 -1.96 11.24
C MET A 48 15.44 -2.38 12.70
N ASP A 49 14.36 -2.91 13.28
CA ASP A 49 14.33 -3.40 14.66
C ASP A 49 15.49 -4.38 14.93
N GLU A 50 16.19 -4.18 16.04
CA GLU A 50 17.37 -4.96 16.42
C GLU A 50 17.09 -6.47 16.54
N ARG A 51 15.89 -6.85 16.98
CA ARG A 51 15.45 -8.25 17.03
C ARG A 51 15.52 -8.95 15.67
N PHE A 52 15.29 -8.22 14.57
CA PHE A 52 15.42 -8.75 13.22
C PHE A 52 16.86 -8.67 12.72
N ARG A 53 17.55 -7.54 12.98
CA ARG A 53 18.96 -7.39 12.57
C ARG A 53 19.87 -8.48 13.14
N GLY A 54 19.63 -8.86 14.40
CA GLY A 54 20.36 -9.93 15.09
C GLY A 54 20.15 -11.34 14.51
N GLN A 55 19.13 -11.53 13.68
CA GLN A 55 18.82 -12.80 13.01
C GLN A 55 19.39 -12.92 11.60
N LEU A 56 20.01 -11.85 11.08
CA LEU A 56 20.56 -11.83 9.75
C LEU A 56 21.91 -12.57 9.70
N HIS A 57 22.05 -13.49 8.75
CA HIS A 57 23.28 -14.25 8.52
C HIS A 57 24.01 -13.72 7.30
N PHE A 58 25.29 -13.34 7.48
CA PHE A 58 26.15 -12.92 6.37
C PHE A 58 26.32 -14.06 5.37
N LYS A 59 26.14 -13.78 4.08
CA LYS A 59 26.26 -14.75 2.98
C LYS A 59 27.50 -14.51 2.12
N CYS A 60 27.65 -13.30 1.59
CA CYS A 60 28.76 -12.94 0.70
C CYS A 60 28.92 -11.41 0.63
N HIS A 61 29.98 -10.97 -0.02
CA HIS A 61 30.16 -9.57 -0.39
C HIS A 61 30.80 -9.44 -1.77
N PHE A 62 30.59 -8.30 -2.39
CA PHE A 62 31.16 -7.88 -3.66
C PHE A 62 31.23 -6.36 -3.72
N TYR A 63 31.68 -5.80 -4.85
CA TYR A 63 31.70 -4.37 -5.07
C TYR A 63 30.84 -4.01 -6.27
N VAL A 64 29.98 -3.01 -6.10
CA VAL A 64 29.15 -2.44 -7.15
C VAL A 64 29.84 -1.23 -7.76
N ASN A 65 30.06 -1.26 -9.07
CA ASN A 65 30.55 -0.11 -9.81
C ASN A 65 29.35 0.75 -10.25
N LEU A 66 29.12 1.84 -9.53
CA LEU A 66 28.05 2.79 -9.86
C LEU A 66 28.67 4.04 -10.47
N SER A 67 28.73 4.11 -11.81
CA SER A 67 29.51 5.09 -12.54
C SER A 67 31.01 5.01 -12.13
N TRP A 68 31.59 6.10 -11.66
CA TRP A 68 32.96 6.15 -11.14
C TRP A 68 33.09 5.67 -9.68
N ARG A 69 31.97 5.46 -9.00
CA ARG A 69 31.92 5.00 -7.61
C ARG A 69 32.13 3.50 -7.54
N LYS A 70 32.97 3.05 -6.60
CA LYS A 70 33.09 1.63 -6.26
C LYS A 70 32.63 1.42 -4.83
N GLN A 71 31.42 0.87 -4.70
CA GLN A 71 30.74 0.73 -3.43
C GLN A 71 30.71 -0.72 -2.96
N TYR A 72 30.98 -0.94 -1.69
CA TYR A 72 30.82 -2.23 -1.04
C TYR A 72 29.33 -2.66 -1.07
N ALA A 73 29.10 -3.96 -1.25
CA ALA A 73 27.80 -4.59 -1.07
C ALA A 73 27.95 -5.91 -0.31
N GLY A 74 27.44 -5.98 0.89
CA GLY A 74 27.28 -7.23 1.64
C GLY A 74 25.88 -7.79 1.43
N ILE A 75 25.78 -9.11 1.36
CA ILE A 75 24.48 -9.78 1.35
C ILE A 75 24.32 -10.55 2.64
N PHE A 76 23.22 -10.26 3.32
CA PHE A 76 22.73 -11.02 4.47
C PHE A 76 21.46 -11.79 4.09
N GLU A 77 21.19 -12.88 4.79
CA GLU A 77 20.05 -13.75 4.55
C GLU A 77 19.30 -14.00 5.86
N ALA A 78 17.96 -14.05 5.77
CA ALA A 78 17.09 -14.54 6.83
C ALA A 78 15.94 -15.35 6.22
N LYS A 79 15.30 -16.17 7.04
CA LYS A 79 14.07 -16.88 6.67
C LYS A 79 12.95 -16.47 7.60
N GLN A 80 11.83 -16.07 7.00
CA GLN A 80 10.61 -15.70 7.73
C GLN A 80 9.40 -16.32 7.02
N ASP A 81 8.54 -17.04 7.75
CA ASP A 81 7.34 -17.71 7.24
C ASP A 81 7.61 -18.65 6.05
N GLY A 82 8.82 -19.23 6.01
CA GLY A 82 9.27 -20.12 4.93
C GLY A 82 9.70 -19.39 3.66
N ILE A 83 9.76 -18.06 3.65
CA ILE A 83 10.30 -17.22 2.58
C ILE A 83 11.75 -16.84 2.91
N THR A 84 12.62 -16.88 1.91
CA THR A 84 14.01 -16.40 2.03
C THR A 84 14.07 -14.91 1.70
N TYR A 85 14.65 -14.15 2.61
CA TYR A 85 14.92 -12.72 2.46
C TYR A 85 16.42 -12.48 2.33
N TYR A 86 16.80 -11.68 1.36
CA TYR A 86 18.15 -11.14 1.19
C TYR A 86 18.16 -9.67 1.57
N PHE A 87 19.26 -9.22 2.17
CA PHE A 87 19.44 -7.83 2.59
C PHE A 87 20.75 -7.31 2.04
N VAL A 88 20.68 -6.24 1.25
CA VAL A 88 21.84 -5.54 0.72
C VAL A 88 22.38 -4.61 1.79
N ASP A 89 23.57 -4.88 2.27
CA ASP A 89 24.29 -4.12 3.29
C ASP A 89 25.23 -3.10 2.68
N ASN A 90 25.01 -1.85 3.04
CA ASN A 90 25.96 -0.76 2.83
C ASN A 90 25.61 0.37 3.80
N GLU A 91 26.42 0.56 4.84
CA GLU A 91 26.13 1.56 5.87
C GLU A 91 26.19 3.00 5.36
N PHE A 92 26.95 3.29 4.30
CA PHE A 92 26.95 4.62 3.70
C PHE A 92 25.56 5.04 3.19
N TYR A 93 24.82 4.10 2.61
CA TYR A 93 23.48 4.38 2.05
C TYR A 93 22.33 4.10 3.03
N PHE A 94 22.48 3.11 3.94
CA PHE A 94 21.37 2.58 4.71
C PHE A 94 21.47 2.81 6.22
N ALA A 95 22.42 3.65 6.67
CA ALA A 95 22.64 3.93 8.10
C ALA A 95 21.68 4.95 8.72
N GLY A 96 20.76 5.54 7.94
CA GLY A 96 19.82 6.55 8.45
C GLY A 96 18.85 6.01 9.50
N ASP A 97 18.19 6.92 10.20
CA ASP A 97 17.16 6.66 11.21
C ASP A 97 15.79 6.29 10.60
N LYS A 98 15.66 6.41 9.29
CA LYS A 98 14.47 6.08 8.50
C LYS A 98 14.85 5.56 7.12
N PRO A 99 13.99 4.77 6.45
CA PRO A 99 14.27 4.22 5.13
C PRO A 99 14.44 5.28 4.03
N TYR A 100 13.68 6.35 4.11
CA TYR A 100 13.64 7.43 3.12
C TYR A 100 14.15 8.73 3.72
N ASN A 101 15.09 9.36 3.02
CA ASN A 101 15.73 10.62 3.38
C ASN A 101 15.24 11.76 2.47
N GLU A 102 16.08 12.80 2.30
CA GLU A 102 15.84 13.78 1.25
C GLU A 102 16.03 13.16 -0.13
N LEU A 103 15.20 13.56 -1.09
CA LEU A 103 15.14 12.91 -2.40
C LEU A 103 16.49 12.84 -3.11
N TYR A 104 17.31 13.88 -3.00
CA TYR A 104 18.64 13.91 -3.63
C TYR A 104 19.59 12.81 -3.11
N GLN A 105 19.44 12.41 -1.85
CA GLN A 105 20.18 11.28 -1.25
C GLN A 105 19.60 9.95 -1.69
N ASP A 106 18.29 9.85 -1.73
CA ASP A 106 17.56 8.64 -2.10
C ASP A 106 17.76 8.28 -3.57
N ILE A 107 17.98 9.25 -4.45
CA ILE A 107 18.29 9.02 -5.87
C ILE A 107 19.56 8.18 -6.03
N GLU A 108 20.65 8.52 -5.37
CA GLU A 108 21.89 7.72 -5.42
C GLU A 108 21.73 6.40 -4.68
N LYS A 109 21.11 6.42 -3.50
CA LYS A 109 20.85 5.24 -2.67
C LYS A 109 20.10 4.15 -3.43
N PHE A 110 19.02 4.49 -4.11
CA PHE A 110 18.21 3.52 -4.83
C PHE A 110 18.73 3.18 -6.23
N ALA A 111 19.56 4.03 -6.84
CA ALA A 111 20.36 3.64 -7.99
C ALA A 111 21.37 2.57 -7.60
N TYR A 112 22.09 2.77 -6.47
CA TYR A 112 22.99 1.77 -5.91
C TYR A 112 22.25 0.47 -5.59
N PHE A 113 21.12 0.53 -4.86
CA PHE A 113 20.34 -0.65 -4.53
C PHE A 113 19.90 -1.43 -5.78
N SER A 114 19.36 -0.74 -6.78
CA SER A 114 18.92 -1.36 -8.03
C SER A 114 20.03 -2.10 -8.75
N LYS A 115 21.23 -1.54 -8.78
CA LYS A 115 22.40 -2.19 -9.39
C LYS A 115 22.91 -3.33 -8.53
N ALA A 116 22.97 -3.13 -7.21
CA ALA A 116 23.41 -4.17 -6.25
C ALA A 116 22.51 -5.42 -6.31
N VAL A 117 21.22 -5.27 -6.54
CA VAL A 117 20.28 -6.40 -6.74
C VAL A 117 20.73 -7.26 -7.92
N LEU A 118 21.03 -6.66 -9.06
CA LEU A 118 21.49 -7.41 -10.26
C LEU A 118 22.88 -8.04 -10.03
N GLU A 119 23.82 -7.27 -9.49
CA GLU A 119 25.19 -7.74 -9.23
C GLU A 119 25.25 -8.83 -8.15
N ALA A 120 24.25 -8.93 -7.26
CA ALA A 120 24.14 -9.99 -6.26
C ALA A 120 23.79 -11.35 -6.87
N LEU A 121 23.02 -11.39 -7.96
CA LEU A 121 22.43 -12.62 -8.50
C LEU A 121 23.46 -13.74 -8.75
N PRO A 122 24.64 -13.51 -9.34
CA PRO A 122 25.65 -14.55 -9.54
C PRO A 122 26.22 -15.14 -8.23
N PHE A 123 26.11 -14.43 -7.11
CA PHE A 123 26.60 -14.87 -5.79
C PHE A 123 25.52 -15.58 -4.96
N LEU A 124 24.27 -15.52 -5.42
CA LEU A 124 23.15 -16.23 -4.81
C LEU A 124 22.94 -17.56 -5.56
N ASP A 125 22.71 -18.68 -4.85
CA ASP A 125 22.28 -19.93 -5.49
C ASP A 125 20.83 -19.82 -5.98
N PHE A 126 20.56 -18.72 -6.73
CA PHE A 126 19.23 -18.35 -7.16
C PHE A 126 19.30 -17.44 -8.39
N CYS A 127 19.10 -18.03 -9.56
CA CYS A 127 18.91 -17.28 -10.80
C CYS A 127 17.40 -17.12 -11.02
N PRO A 128 16.83 -15.92 -10.89
CA PRO A 128 15.38 -15.74 -11.04
C PRO A 128 14.95 -15.82 -12.50
N ASP A 129 13.77 -16.40 -12.74
CA ASP A 129 13.08 -16.30 -14.03
C ASP A 129 12.44 -14.90 -14.17
N ILE A 130 11.98 -14.34 -13.04
CA ILE A 130 11.36 -13.02 -12.98
C ILE A 130 11.93 -12.23 -11.80
N ILE A 131 12.26 -10.96 -12.05
CA ILE A 131 12.45 -9.94 -11.01
C ILE A 131 11.19 -9.08 -10.96
N HIS A 132 10.48 -9.13 -9.84
CA HIS A 132 9.30 -8.30 -9.58
C HIS A 132 9.71 -7.07 -8.80
N CYS A 133 9.75 -5.92 -9.46
CA CYS A 133 10.19 -4.64 -8.95
C CYS A 133 9.01 -3.83 -8.40
N HIS A 134 9.20 -3.10 -7.33
CA HIS A 134 8.14 -2.38 -6.63
C HIS A 134 8.49 -0.90 -6.46
N ASP A 135 7.70 -0.01 -7.06
CA ASP A 135 7.82 1.45 -7.05
C ASP A 135 9.17 2.00 -7.58
N TRP A 136 9.31 3.32 -7.55
CA TRP A 136 10.44 4.04 -8.12
C TRP A 136 11.81 3.63 -7.54
N GLN A 137 11.85 3.18 -6.29
CA GLN A 137 13.08 2.74 -5.62
C GLN A 137 13.75 1.55 -6.32
N THR A 138 12.99 0.79 -7.08
CA THR A 138 13.48 -0.34 -7.87
C THR A 138 13.34 -0.12 -9.38
N GLY A 139 12.93 1.09 -9.79
CA GLY A 139 12.66 1.42 -11.18
C GLY A 139 13.86 1.32 -12.11
N LEU A 140 15.08 1.44 -11.58
CA LEU A 140 16.30 1.26 -12.38
C LEU A 140 16.69 -0.21 -12.58
N ILE A 141 16.10 -1.19 -11.90
CA ILE A 141 16.43 -2.60 -12.12
C ILE A 141 16.11 -3.01 -13.58
N PRO A 142 14.90 -2.79 -14.12
CA PRO A 142 14.62 -3.10 -15.52
C PRO A 142 15.51 -2.30 -16.49
N VAL A 143 15.82 -1.05 -16.15
CA VAL A 143 16.71 -0.20 -16.98
C VAL A 143 18.11 -0.81 -17.06
N PHE A 144 18.75 -1.06 -15.94
CA PHE A 144 20.10 -1.65 -15.91
C PHE A 144 20.10 -3.04 -16.56
N LEU A 145 19.11 -3.87 -16.27
CA LEU A 145 19.02 -5.22 -16.83
C LEU A 145 19.03 -5.19 -18.37
N LYS A 146 18.24 -4.30 -18.97
CA LYS A 146 18.11 -4.22 -20.44
C LYS A 146 19.27 -3.45 -21.11
N THR A 147 19.91 -2.52 -20.40
CA THR A 147 20.94 -1.63 -21.00
C THR A 147 22.36 -2.04 -20.71
N LEU A 148 22.64 -2.61 -19.55
CA LEU A 148 23.97 -2.96 -19.10
C LEU A 148 24.25 -4.47 -19.08
N TYR A 149 23.22 -5.30 -18.81
CA TYR A 149 23.36 -6.74 -18.61
C TYR A 149 22.66 -7.59 -19.69
N GLY A 150 21.92 -6.97 -20.62
CA GLY A 150 21.09 -7.68 -21.60
C GLY A 150 21.84 -8.65 -22.54
N ASP A 151 23.11 -8.36 -22.82
CA ASP A 151 23.97 -9.20 -23.68
C ASP A 151 24.69 -10.31 -22.92
N GLU A 152 24.69 -10.28 -21.59
CA GLU A 152 25.33 -11.30 -20.76
C GLU A 152 24.43 -12.55 -20.66
N ASN A 153 25.03 -13.72 -20.90
CA ASN A 153 24.29 -14.99 -20.91
C ASN A 153 23.54 -15.31 -19.62
N TYR A 154 24.07 -14.87 -18.48
CA TYR A 154 23.44 -15.09 -17.18
C TYR A 154 22.08 -14.36 -17.04
N TYR A 155 21.97 -13.15 -17.58
CA TYR A 155 20.79 -12.29 -17.41
C TYR A 155 19.78 -12.37 -18.55
N ARG A 156 20.17 -12.95 -19.70
CA ARG A 156 19.39 -12.92 -20.96
C ARG A 156 17.96 -13.44 -20.83
N GLY A 157 17.70 -14.41 -19.97
CA GLY A 157 16.39 -15.03 -19.80
C GLY A 157 15.50 -14.37 -18.75
N ILE A 158 16.05 -13.43 -17.97
CA ILE A 158 15.34 -12.84 -16.84
C ILE A 158 14.28 -11.86 -17.36
N ARG A 159 13.02 -12.04 -16.95
CA ARG A 159 11.91 -11.12 -17.19
C ARG A 159 11.71 -10.17 -16.01
N THR A 160 11.04 -9.05 -16.26
CA THR A 160 10.75 -8.06 -15.22
C THR A 160 9.27 -7.72 -15.17
N VAL A 161 8.73 -7.68 -13.96
CA VAL A 161 7.41 -7.10 -13.64
C VAL A 161 7.64 -5.87 -12.81
N PHE A 162 6.98 -4.78 -13.12
CA PHE A 162 7.10 -3.51 -12.39
C PHE A 162 5.76 -3.10 -11.81
N SER A 163 5.64 -3.11 -10.48
CA SER A 163 4.43 -2.74 -9.75
C SER A 163 4.46 -1.28 -9.32
N ILE A 164 3.41 -0.54 -9.69
CA ILE A 164 3.14 0.83 -9.28
C ILE A 164 2.17 0.78 -8.10
N HIS A 165 2.65 1.09 -6.88
CA HIS A 165 1.80 1.19 -5.70
C HIS A 165 1.21 2.59 -5.54
N ASN A 166 1.98 3.63 -5.88
CA ASN A 166 1.50 5.00 -5.91
C ASN A 166 2.26 5.84 -6.95
N LEU A 167 1.58 6.18 -8.03
CA LEU A 167 2.14 6.91 -9.18
C LEU A 167 2.64 8.33 -8.83
N LYS A 168 2.17 8.91 -7.73
CA LYS A 168 2.59 10.24 -7.27
C LYS A 168 4.08 10.31 -6.93
N PHE A 169 4.66 9.20 -6.46
CA PHE A 169 6.06 9.13 -6.07
C PHE A 169 6.88 8.53 -7.21
N GLN A 170 7.70 9.35 -7.88
CA GLN A 170 8.33 8.97 -9.14
C GLN A 170 9.85 8.88 -9.10
N GLY A 171 10.51 9.41 -8.07
CA GLY A 171 11.98 9.44 -8.00
C GLY A 171 12.57 10.29 -9.13
N ARG A 172 12.19 11.59 -9.19
CA ARG A 172 12.64 12.53 -10.22
C ARG A 172 13.77 13.39 -9.71
N TRP A 173 14.81 13.55 -10.54
CA TRP A 173 15.95 14.42 -10.23
C TRP A 173 16.63 14.92 -11.48
N SER A 174 17.54 15.89 -11.34
CA SER A 174 18.22 16.52 -12.48
C SER A 174 18.97 15.50 -13.35
N LEU A 175 18.86 15.64 -14.66
CA LEU A 175 19.52 14.76 -15.64
C LEU A 175 21.02 14.63 -15.40
N PRO A 176 21.80 15.74 -15.25
CA PRO A 176 23.24 15.63 -15.05
C PRO A 176 23.62 14.83 -13.80
N ALA A 177 22.87 15.01 -12.70
CA ALA A 177 23.14 14.29 -11.46
C ALA A 177 22.84 12.80 -11.60
N VAL A 178 21.75 12.42 -12.26
CA VAL A 178 21.40 11.01 -12.48
C VAL A 178 22.35 10.35 -13.48
N MET A 179 22.82 11.05 -14.50
CA MET A 179 23.88 10.58 -15.41
C MET A 179 25.16 10.28 -14.64
N ASP A 180 25.61 11.20 -13.76
CA ASP A 180 26.79 11.00 -12.92
C ASP A 180 26.63 9.82 -11.96
N VAL A 181 25.46 9.68 -11.34
CA VAL A 181 25.16 8.59 -10.40
C VAL A 181 25.11 7.24 -11.11
N THR A 182 24.39 7.14 -12.21
CA THR A 182 24.12 5.83 -12.86
C THR A 182 25.20 5.38 -13.82
N GLY A 183 25.92 6.31 -14.44
CA GLY A 183 26.86 6.04 -15.54
C GLY A 183 26.16 5.54 -16.81
N LEU A 184 24.85 5.67 -16.91
CA LEU A 184 24.10 5.32 -18.11
C LEU A 184 24.43 6.29 -19.25
N PRO A 185 24.49 5.80 -20.49
CA PRO A 185 24.79 6.65 -21.64
C PRO A 185 23.64 7.63 -21.92
N GLU A 186 23.99 8.80 -22.50
CA GLU A 186 23.07 9.92 -22.74
C GLU A 186 21.80 9.51 -23.50
N GLN A 187 21.89 8.56 -24.42
CA GLN A 187 20.73 8.06 -25.19
C GLN A 187 19.65 7.36 -24.33
N ILE A 188 19.91 7.11 -23.05
CA ILE A 188 18.91 6.59 -22.12
C ILE A 188 18.08 7.71 -21.51
N PHE A 189 18.54 8.95 -21.56
CA PHE A 189 17.90 10.13 -20.98
C PHE A 189 17.10 10.94 -22.02
N THR A 190 16.32 10.27 -22.84
CA THR A 190 15.44 10.84 -23.86
C THR A 190 13.98 10.77 -23.42
N ALA A 191 13.12 11.60 -24.04
CA ALA A 191 11.70 11.72 -23.67
C ALA A 191 10.89 10.42 -23.83
N ASP A 192 11.34 9.50 -24.67
CA ASP A 192 10.76 8.15 -24.81
C ASP A 192 11.30 7.14 -23.77
N LYS A 193 12.29 7.51 -22.95
CA LYS A 193 12.94 6.63 -21.95
C LYS A 193 12.88 7.23 -20.55
N LEU A 194 14.04 7.69 -19.97
CA LEU A 194 14.11 8.15 -18.59
C LEU A 194 13.77 9.63 -18.39
N GLU A 195 13.89 10.46 -19.43
CA GLU A 195 13.60 11.89 -19.29
C GLU A 195 12.09 12.13 -19.12
N SER A 196 11.72 13.02 -18.20
CA SER A 196 10.36 13.48 -17.98
C SER A 196 10.37 14.93 -17.49
N TYR A 197 9.87 15.86 -18.32
CA TYR A 197 9.81 17.28 -18.01
C TYR A 197 11.15 17.91 -17.57
N GLY A 198 12.23 17.53 -18.26
CA GLY A 198 13.58 18.05 -17.98
C GLY A 198 14.33 17.36 -16.85
N GLU A 199 13.77 16.32 -16.25
CA GLU A 199 14.38 15.52 -15.20
C GLU A 199 14.45 14.04 -15.58
N ALA A 200 15.36 13.30 -14.95
CA ALA A 200 15.34 11.84 -14.98
C ALA A 200 14.26 11.33 -14.01
N ASN A 201 13.55 10.27 -14.40
CA ASN A 201 12.43 9.71 -13.66
C ASN A 201 12.58 8.19 -13.54
N TYR A 202 12.85 7.68 -12.32
CA TYR A 202 13.10 6.27 -12.08
C TYR A 202 11.85 5.41 -12.27
N LEU A 203 10.67 5.91 -11.84
CA LEU A 203 9.41 5.21 -12.06
C LEU A 203 9.11 5.06 -13.55
N LYS A 204 9.33 6.12 -14.32
CA LYS A 204 9.21 6.09 -15.79
C LYS A 204 10.14 5.05 -16.39
N GLY A 205 11.38 4.99 -15.93
CA GLY A 205 12.34 3.97 -16.36
C GLY A 205 11.80 2.55 -16.12
N GLY A 206 11.26 2.29 -14.94
CA GLY A 206 10.63 1.01 -14.62
C GLY A 206 9.47 0.68 -15.57
N ILE A 207 8.60 1.64 -15.85
CA ILE A 207 7.46 1.48 -16.76
C ILE A 207 7.92 1.21 -18.20
N VAL A 208 8.93 1.93 -18.68
CA VAL A 208 9.42 1.81 -20.07
C VAL A 208 10.11 0.47 -20.31
N TYR A 209 10.95 0.03 -19.37
CA TYR A 209 11.87 -1.10 -19.58
C TYR A 209 11.36 -2.45 -19.06
N ALA A 210 10.32 -2.48 -18.21
CA ALA A 210 9.77 -3.74 -17.71
C ALA A 210 9.00 -4.51 -18.80
N ASP A 211 9.00 -5.84 -18.69
CA ASP A 211 8.25 -6.70 -19.62
C ASP A 211 6.74 -6.62 -19.35
N ALA A 212 6.32 -6.41 -18.10
CA ALA A 212 4.93 -6.10 -17.74
C ALA A 212 4.88 -5.04 -16.61
N VAL A 213 3.80 -4.26 -16.59
CA VAL A 213 3.53 -3.27 -15.56
C VAL A 213 2.26 -3.66 -14.81
N THR A 214 2.28 -3.60 -13.49
CA THR A 214 1.10 -3.84 -12.67
C THR A 214 0.80 -2.63 -11.80
N THR A 215 -0.45 -2.50 -11.39
CA THR A 215 -0.85 -1.60 -10.31
C THR A 215 -1.91 -2.25 -9.44
N VAL A 216 -2.27 -1.63 -8.35
CA VAL A 216 -2.88 -2.26 -7.19
C VAL A 216 -4.40 -2.26 -7.16
N SER A 217 -5.06 -1.91 -8.28
CA SER A 217 -6.50 -2.10 -8.50
C SER A 217 -6.87 -1.91 -9.97
N GLU A 218 -8.01 -2.45 -10.40
CA GLU A 218 -8.46 -2.35 -11.79
C GLU A 218 -8.92 -0.92 -12.13
N THR A 219 -9.61 -0.25 -11.20
CA THR A 219 -10.02 1.14 -11.40
C THR A 219 -8.80 2.06 -11.41
N TYR A 220 -7.83 1.87 -10.52
CA TYR A 220 -6.61 2.67 -10.53
C TYR A 220 -5.81 2.49 -11.83
N ALA A 221 -5.74 1.25 -12.36
CA ALA A 221 -5.11 1.02 -13.68
C ALA A 221 -5.76 1.85 -14.80
N ARG A 222 -7.07 2.09 -14.74
CA ARG A 222 -7.77 3.00 -15.66
C ARG A 222 -7.51 4.47 -15.35
N GLU A 223 -7.58 4.86 -14.07
CA GLU A 223 -7.39 6.25 -13.62
C GLU A 223 -6.01 6.80 -14.03
N ILE A 224 -4.94 6.02 -13.84
CA ILE A 224 -3.56 6.45 -14.17
C ILE A 224 -3.30 6.60 -15.68
N THR A 225 -4.19 6.13 -16.54
CA THR A 225 -4.14 6.39 -18.00
C THR A 225 -4.84 7.68 -18.40
N THR A 226 -5.46 8.39 -17.45
CA THR A 226 -6.12 9.69 -17.70
C THR A 226 -5.18 10.85 -17.34
N GLU A 227 -5.42 12.02 -17.94
CA GLU A 227 -4.64 13.22 -17.65
C GLU A 227 -4.71 13.63 -16.18
N GLN A 228 -5.88 13.46 -15.52
CA GLN A 228 -6.06 13.80 -14.12
C GLN A 228 -5.36 12.83 -13.15
N GLY A 229 -5.32 11.52 -13.47
CA GLY A 229 -4.75 10.50 -12.60
C GLY A 229 -3.33 10.07 -12.95
N GLY A 230 -2.83 10.47 -14.12
CA GLY A 230 -1.56 9.97 -14.68
C GLY A 230 -0.29 10.66 -14.19
N GLU A 231 -0.40 11.71 -13.37
CA GLU A 231 0.76 12.42 -12.78
C GLU A 231 1.84 12.77 -13.84
N GLY A 232 1.40 13.12 -15.07
CA GLY A 232 2.26 13.41 -16.21
C GLY A 232 2.82 12.18 -16.96
N LEU A 233 2.43 10.96 -16.59
CA LEU A 233 2.81 9.71 -17.26
C LEU A 233 1.64 9.02 -17.97
N ASP A 234 0.47 9.66 -18.05
CA ASP A 234 -0.75 9.13 -18.68
C ASP A 234 -0.54 8.69 -20.13
N GLY A 235 0.19 9.47 -20.92
CA GLY A 235 0.52 9.13 -22.31
C GLY A 235 1.34 7.84 -22.41
N LEU A 236 2.35 7.67 -21.58
CA LEU A 236 3.15 6.45 -21.49
C LEU A 236 2.29 5.25 -21.04
N LEU A 237 1.48 5.43 -20.00
CA LEU A 237 0.63 4.37 -19.48
C LEU A 237 -0.45 3.94 -20.48
N ARG A 238 -1.00 4.88 -21.27
CA ARG A 238 -1.87 4.54 -22.42
C ARG A 238 -1.14 3.73 -23.49
N ALA A 239 0.11 4.08 -23.79
CA ALA A 239 0.92 3.31 -24.72
C ALA A 239 1.21 1.89 -24.23
N ARG A 240 1.33 1.70 -22.91
CA ARG A 240 1.56 0.40 -22.25
C ARG A 240 0.26 -0.32 -21.82
N LYS A 241 -0.92 0.11 -22.28
CA LYS A 241 -2.22 -0.44 -21.83
C LYS A 241 -2.38 -1.96 -21.98
N ASN A 242 -1.71 -2.56 -22.97
CA ASN A 242 -1.78 -4.00 -23.21
C ASN A 242 -0.92 -4.81 -22.23
N ASP A 243 0.04 -4.17 -21.58
CA ASP A 243 0.97 -4.75 -20.61
C ASP A 243 0.75 -4.16 -19.21
N LEU A 244 -0.31 -3.35 -19.02
CA LEU A 244 -0.70 -2.75 -17.75
C LEU A 244 -1.84 -3.57 -17.13
N TYR A 245 -1.60 -4.13 -15.95
CA TYR A 245 -2.55 -4.99 -15.24
C TYR A 245 -2.95 -4.37 -13.89
N GLY A 246 -4.24 -4.21 -13.64
CA GLY A 246 -4.78 -3.86 -12.33
C GLY A 246 -4.99 -5.14 -11.50
N ILE A 247 -4.22 -5.35 -10.46
CA ILE A 247 -4.35 -6.50 -9.56
C ILE A 247 -4.56 -6.00 -8.15
N LEU A 248 -5.75 -6.21 -7.60
CA LEU A 248 -6.12 -5.75 -6.27
C LEU A 248 -5.22 -6.39 -5.22
N ASN A 249 -4.73 -5.59 -4.27
CA ASN A 249 -4.02 -6.11 -3.10
C ASN A 249 -4.96 -6.94 -2.22
N GLY A 250 -4.40 -7.93 -1.57
CA GLY A 250 -5.09 -8.74 -0.58
C GLY A 250 -4.94 -8.20 0.83
N LEU A 251 -5.64 -8.83 1.76
CA LEU A 251 -5.50 -8.67 3.20
C LEU A 251 -4.96 -9.96 3.81
N ASP A 252 -4.05 -9.84 4.77
CA ASP A 252 -3.56 -10.99 5.54
C ASP A 252 -4.60 -11.40 6.58
N TYR A 253 -5.30 -12.52 6.33
CA TYR A 253 -6.34 -13.05 7.22
C TYR A 253 -5.77 -13.79 8.44
N GLU A 254 -4.46 -14.00 8.53
CA GLU A 254 -3.83 -14.45 9.77
C GLU A 254 -3.70 -13.29 10.76
N GLU A 255 -3.43 -12.10 10.29
CA GLU A 255 -3.30 -10.88 11.09
C GLU A 255 -4.67 -10.24 11.35
N TYR A 256 -5.50 -10.09 10.30
CA TYR A 256 -6.81 -9.41 10.38
C TYR A 256 -7.96 -10.43 10.45
N ASP A 257 -8.12 -11.05 11.63
CA ASP A 257 -9.22 -11.98 11.91
C ASP A 257 -9.92 -11.65 13.23
N PRO A 258 -11.16 -11.14 13.20
CA PRO A 258 -11.88 -10.78 14.43
C PRO A 258 -12.17 -11.96 15.37
N GLN A 259 -11.94 -13.22 14.94
CA GLN A 259 -12.10 -14.39 15.80
C GLN A 259 -10.90 -14.64 16.71
N LYS A 260 -9.72 -14.15 16.35
CA LYS A 260 -8.45 -14.45 17.08
C LYS A 260 -7.56 -13.23 17.31
N ASP A 261 -7.96 -12.05 16.84
CA ASP A 261 -7.18 -10.82 16.96
C ASP A 261 -6.93 -10.46 18.44
N VAL A 262 -5.66 -10.42 18.81
CA VAL A 262 -5.23 -10.17 20.20
C VAL A 262 -5.44 -8.73 20.66
N TYR A 263 -5.67 -7.80 19.74
CA TYR A 263 -5.80 -6.37 20.04
C TYR A 263 -7.22 -5.94 20.37
N ILE A 264 -8.24 -6.67 19.91
CA ILE A 264 -9.63 -6.30 20.12
C ILE A 264 -10.16 -6.76 21.48
N TYR A 265 -11.20 -6.13 22.00
CA TYR A 265 -11.69 -6.43 23.35
C TYR A 265 -12.53 -7.70 23.42
N ASN A 266 -13.30 -8.00 22.36
CA ASN A 266 -14.14 -9.18 22.27
C ASN A 266 -14.05 -9.76 20.87
N HIS A 267 -13.80 -11.05 20.77
CA HIS A 267 -13.77 -11.78 19.51
C HIS A 267 -15.18 -11.99 18.96
N PHE A 268 -15.31 -11.97 17.62
CA PHE A 268 -16.57 -12.22 16.94
C PHE A 268 -16.33 -12.74 15.51
N ASN A 269 -17.42 -13.17 14.87
CA ASN A 269 -17.45 -13.59 13.48
C ASN A 269 -18.77 -13.14 12.81
N GLU A 270 -19.02 -13.56 11.58
CA GLU A 270 -20.21 -13.18 10.80
C GLU A 270 -21.53 -13.69 11.36
N HIS A 271 -21.51 -14.58 12.36
CA HIS A 271 -22.72 -15.12 12.99
C HIS A 271 -23.09 -14.42 14.31
N ASN A 272 -22.09 -13.84 14.99
CA ASN A 272 -22.28 -13.19 16.30
C ASN A 272 -21.75 -11.74 16.35
N PHE A 273 -21.52 -11.13 15.20
CA PHE A 273 -20.95 -9.77 15.10
C PHE A 273 -21.77 -8.70 15.85
N GLN A 274 -23.08 -8.88 15.95
CA GLN A 274 -23.96 -7.89 16.59
C GLN A 274 -23.56 -7.67 18.05
N GLU A 275 -23.42 -8.74 18.81
CA GLU A 275 -22.99 -8.68 20.22
C GLU A 275 -21.51 -8.32 20.32
N GLY A 276 -20.66 -8.92 19.48
CA GLY A 276 -19.22 -8.66 19.47
C GLY A 276 -18.89 -7.19 19.20
N LYS A 277 -19.50 -6.58 18.18
CA LYS A 277 -19.31 -5.16 17.87
C LYS A 277 -19.87 -4.24 18.95
N LYS A 278 -21.04 -4.55 19.50
CA LYS A 278 -21.62 -3.78 20.61
C LYS A 278 -20.66 -3.70 21.81
N LEU A 279 -20.08 -4.84 22.21
CA LEU A 279 -19.12 -4.89 23.32
C LEU A 279 -17.82 -4.14 22.99
N ASN A 280 -17.27 -4.33 21.79
CA ASN A 280 -16.07 -3.61 21.34
C ASN A 280 -16.33 -2.09 21.32
N LYS A 281 -17.45 -1.63 20.76
CA LYS A 281 -17.84 -0.22 20.70
C LYS A 281 -17.92 0.42 22.09
N ALA A 282 -18.64 -0.20 23.02
CA ALA A 282 -18.78 0.30 24.39
C ALA A 282 -17.42 0.44 25.10
N ARG A 283 -16.52 -0.52 24.87
CA ARG A 283 -15.17 -0.49 25.45
C ARG A 283 -14.32 0.61 24.84
N LEU A 284 -14.34 0.77 23.51
CA LEU A 284 -13.58 1.84 22.84
C LEU A 284 -14.10 3.23 23.24
N GLN A 285 -15.43 3.44 23.27
CA GLN A 285 -16.02 4.69 23.73
C GLN A 285 -15.50 5.05 25.14
N LYS A 286 -15.52 4.10 26.06
CA LYS A 286 -14.99 4.30 27.42
C LYS A 286 -13.49 4.62 27.44
N GLU A 287 -12.70 3.90 26.67
CA GLU A 287 -11.24 4.10 26.60
C GLU A 287 -10.90 5.50 26.03
N LEU A 288 -11.68 5.96 25.06
CA LEU A 288 -11.53 7.29 24.45
C LEU A 288 -12.12 8.43 25.31
N GLY A 289 -12.84 8.14 26.40
CA GLY A 289 -13.52 9.13 27.19
C GLY A 289 -14.81 9.66 26.54
N LEU A 290 -15.31 8.98 25.50
CA LEU A 290 -16.61 9.29 24.88
C LEU A 290 -17.75 8.73 25.71
N PRO A 291 -18.93 9.40 25.72
CA PRO A 291 -20.14 8.81 26.30
C PRO A 291 -20.47 7.46 25.64
N VAL A 292 -20.75 6.44 26.47
CA VAL A 292 -21.12 5.11 26.00
C VAL A 292 -22.55 5.16 25.49
N LYS A 293 -22.74 5.12 24.15
CA LYS A 293 -24.03 5.22 23.48
C LYS A 293 -24.13 4.16 22.38
N GLU A 294 -24.99 3.18 22.58
CA GLU A 294 -25.18 2.08 21.63
C GLU A 294 -25.76 2.56 20.27
N ASN A 295 -26.76 3.46 20.33
CA ASN A 295 -27.51 3.89 19.17
C ASN A 295 -26.92 5.10 18.42
N THR A 296 -25.88 5.74 18.95
CA THR A 296 -25.12 6.80 18.27
C THR A 296 -24.13 6.14 17.32
N MET A 297 -24.10 6.54 16.04
CA MET A 297 -23.16 5.98 15.07
C MET A 297 -21.72 6.39 15.41
N LEU A 298 -20.85 5.41 15.62
CA LEU A 298 -19.42 5.62 15.79
C LEU A 298 -18.71 5.47 14.43
N ILE A 299 -18.11 6.57 13.95
CA ILE A 299 -17.36 6.62 12.68
C ILE A 299 -15.89 6.52 12.99
N GLY A 300 -15.20 5.52 12.41
CA GLY A 300 -13.76 5.35 12.51
C GLY A 300 -13.02 6.05 11.39
N ILE A 301 -11.86 6.60 11.69
CA ILE A 301 -10.88 7.12 10.72
C ILE A 301 -9.49 6.65 11.17
N VAL A 302 -8.83 5.84 10.36
CA VAL A 302 -7.44 5.41 10.58
C VAL A 302 -6.66 5.69 9.31
N SER A 303 -5.77 6.69 9.32
CA SER A 303 -5.08 7.11 8.11
C SER A 303 -3.88 8.00 8.38
N ARG A 304 -2.93 8.05 7.42
CA ARG A 304 -1.99 9.17 7.35
C ARG A 304 -2.76 10.46 7.10
N MET A 305 -2.49 11.49 7.87
CA MET A 305 -3.17 12.78 7.78
C MET A 305 -2.54 13.64 6.67
N THR A 306 -2.89 13.36 5.43
CA THR A 306 -2.39 14.06 4.24
C THR A 306 -3.54 14.55 3.36
N SER A 307 -3.26 15.53 2.50
CA SER A 307 -4.23 16.05 1.52
C SER A 307 -4.81 14.96 0.62
N GLN A 308 -4.02 13.93 0.28
CA GLN A 308 -4.48 12.77 -0.49
C GLN A 308 -5.70 12.08 0.13
N LYS A 309 -5.83 12.10 1.46
CA LYS A 309 -6.87 11.36 2.19
C LYS A 309 -8.20 12.13 2.34
N GLY A 310 -8.31 13.33 1.74
CA GLY A 310 -9.55 14.09 1.69
C GLY A 310 -9.92 14.79 3.00
N PHE A 311 -8.94 15.08 3.84
CA PHE A 311 -9.20 15.75 5.13
C PHE A 311 -9.59 17.23 5.00
N ASP A 312 -9.37 17.86 3.86
CA ASP A 312 -9.93 19.15 3.51
C ASP A 312 -11.47 19.09 3.40
N LEU A 313 -12.03 18.02 2.78
CA LEU A 313 -13.47 17.79 2.77
C LEU A 313 -14.02 17.56 4.19
N VAL A 314 -13.29 16.77 4.99
CA VAL A 314 -13.65 16.50 6.39
C VAL A 314 -13.64 17.79 7.21
N ALA A 315 -12.60 18.63 7.06
CA ALA A 315 -12.52 19.93 7.73
C ALA A 315 -13.71 20.83 7.43
N TYR A 316 -14.14 20.83 6.16
CA TYR A 316 -15.24 21.67 5.72
C TYR A 316 -16.58 21.31 6.36
N ILE A 317 -16.88 20.01 6.56
CA ILE A 317 -18.18 19.55 7.07
C ILE A 317 -18.20 19.28 8.57
N MET A 318 -17.06 19.24 9.23
CA MET A 318 -16.94 18.70 10.58
C MET A 318 -17.81 19.44 11.60
N ASP A 319 -17.83 20.78 11.53
CA ASP A 319 -18.62 21.60 12.46
C ASP A 319 -20.12 21.34 12.29
N GLU A 320 -20.59 21.32 11.05
CA GLU A 320 -21.99 21.00 10.74
C GLU A 320 -22.36 19.58 11.18
N LEU A 321 -21.54 18.60 10.83
CA LEU A 321 -21.78 17.19 11.17
C LEU A 321 -21.90 16.99 12.68
N LEU A 322 -20.93 17.53 13.45
CA LEU A 322 -20.90 17.35 14.90
C LEU A 322 -21.98 18.18 15.64
N ALA A 323 -22.36 19.33 15.08
CA ALA A 323 -23.43 20.15 15.67
C ALA A 323 -24.83 19.58 15.44
N THR A 324 -25.09 18.99 14.27
CA THR A 324 -26.46 18.63 13.86
C THR A 324 -26.79 17.14 13.94
N GLU A 325 -25.80 16.24 13.85
CA GLU A 325 -26.05 14.81 13.80
C GLU A 325 -25.68 14.08 15.10
N ASP A 326 -26.36 12.97 15.38
CA ASP A 326 -26.03 12.08 16.50
C ASP A 326 -24.98 11.07 16.07
N VAL A 327 -23.73 11.54 16.04
CA VAL A 327 -22.55 10.76 15.65
C VAL A 327 -21.42 10.94 16.65
N GLN A 328 -20.54 9.95 16.69
CA GLN A 328 -19.25 10.03 17.36
C GLN A 328 -18.13 9.65 16.38
N LEU A 329 -16.95 10.23 16.53
CA LEU A 329 -15.78 9.94 15.70
C LEU A 329 -14.61 9.44 16.57
N ALA A 330 -13.98 8.35 16.12
CA ALA A 330 -12.73 7.83 16.66
C ALA A 330 -11.66 7.96 15.57
N VAL A 331 -10.69 8.86 15.78
CA VAL A 331 -9.66 9.20 14.80
C VAL A 331 -8.30 8.74 15.27
N LEU A 332 -7.54 8.08 14.40
CA LEU A 332 -6.15 7.70 14.61
C LEU A 332 -5.32 8.05 13.39
N GLY A 333 -4.22 8.75 13.57
CA GLY A 333 -3.29 9.03 12.50
C GLY A 333 -2.28 10.10 12.84
N THR A 334 -1.37 10.34 11.90
CA THR A 334 -0.36 11.39 11.95
C THR A 334 -0.03 11.85 10.54
N GLY A 335 0.52 13.04 10.37
CA GLY A 335 0.88 13.60 9.07
C GLY A 335 1.04 15.10 9.08
N GLU A 336 0.38 15.79 8.16
CA GLU A 336 0.45 17.24 8.01
C GLU A 336 -0.15 17.97 9.24
N ASP A 337 0.56 18.93 9.78
CA ASP A 337 0.20 19.64 11.02
C ASP A 337 -1.20 20.27 10.94
N GLN A 338 -1.56 20.82 9.79
CA GLN A 338 -2.88 21.42 9.59
C GLN A 338 -4.05 20.46 9.89
N TYR A 339 -3.92 19.18 9.54
CA TYR A 339 -4.96 18.18 9.79
C TYR A 339 -4.89 17.64 11.21
N GLN A 340 -3.69 17.49 11.78
CA GLN A 340 -3.54 17.13 13.18
C GLN A 340 -4.16 18.21 14.09
N ASP A 341 -3.91 19.48 13.82
CA ASP A 341 -4.45 20.61 14.58
C ASP A 341 -5.96 20.75 14.40
N MET A 342 -6.48 20.50 13.20
CA MET A 342 -7.91 20.44 12.95
C MET A 342 -8.59 19.39 13.85
N PHE A 343 -8.08 18.19 13.92
CA PHE A 343 -8.67 17.14 14.76
C PHE A 343 -8.55 17.44 16.24
N ARG A 344 -7.41 18.01 16.69
CA ARG A 344 -7.26 18.50 18.08
C ARG A 344 -8.29 19.58 18.42
N TYR A 345 -8.49 20.54 17.52
CA TYR A 345 -9.48 21.61 17.69
C TYR A 345 -10.89 21.05 17.84
N PHE A 346 -11.32 20.14 16.96
CA PHE A 346 -12.66 19.57 17.04
C PHE A 346 -12.85 18.67 18.28
N ALA A 347 -11.82 17.95 18.70
CA ALA A 347 -11.84 17.17 19.93
C ALA A 347 -12.02 18.05 21.19
N GLN A 348 -11.45 19.25 21.18
CA GLN A 348 -11.69 20.22 22.26
C GLN A 348 -13.07 20.86 22.19
N LYS A 349 -13.55 21.18 20.98
CA LYS A 349 -14.85 21.81 20.77
C LYS A 349 -16.04 20.88 21.05
N TYR A 350 -15.91 19.61 20.70
CA TYR A 350 -16.94 18.57 20.83
C TYR A 350 -16.42 17.34 21.59
N PRO A 351 -16.03 17.46 22.86
CA PRO A 351 -15.35 16.39 23.62
C PRO A 351 -16.17 15.11 23.77
N ASP A 352 -17.51 15.21 23.73
CA ASP A 352 -18.42 14.08 23.82
C ASP A 352 -18.70 13.41 22.45
N LYS A 353 -18.18 13.98 21.36
CA LYS A 353 -18.49 13.53 20.00
C LYS A 353 -17.28 13.11 19.18
N ILE A 354 -16.09 13.60 19.46
CA ILE A 354 -14.89 13.23 18.72
C ILE A 354 -13.68 13.10 19.64
N GLN A 355 -12.93 12.02 19.44
CA GLN A 355 -11.60 11.85 20.03
C GLN A 355 -10.58 11.50 18.94
N ALA A 356 -9.43 12.19 18.99
CA ALA A 356 -8.35 12.03 18.04
C ALA A 356 -7.07 11.60 18.75
N THR A 357 -6.54 10.44 18.37
CA THR A 357 -5.21 9.98 18.76
C THR A 357 -4.23 10.38 17.64
N ILE A 358 -3.36 11.35 17.93
CA ILE A 358 -2.31 11.76 16.98
C ILE A 358 -1.09 10.87 17.20
N GLY A 359 -0.81 10.03 16.22
CA GLY A 359 0.29 9.08 16.27
C GLY A 359 -0.01 7.79 15.50
N TYR A 360 0.87 6.81 15.68
CA TYR A 360 0.71 5.46 15.16
C TYR A 360 0.45 4.48 16.30
N SER A 361 -0.54 3.62 16.16
CA SER A 361 -0.82 2.53 17.08
C SER A 361 -1.58 1.42 16.37
N GLU A 362 -0.92 0.28 16.16
CA GLU A 362 -1.52 -0.94 15.59
C GLU A 362 -2.72 -1.39 16.43
N GLU A 363 -2.51 -1.55 17.73
CA GLU A 363 -3.55 -1.94 18.67
C GLU A 363 -4.79 -1.04 18.59
N ARG A 364 -4.59 0.28 18.57
CA ARG A 364 -5.68 1.25 18.46
C ARG A 364 -6.40 1.16 17.11
N ALA A 365 -5.68 0.91 16.02
CA ALA A 365 -6.26 0.73 14.70
C ALA A 365 -7.20 -0.48 14.66
N HIS A 366 -6.76 -1.64 15.15
CA HIS A 366 -7.59 -2.86 15.24
C HIS A 366 -8.83 -2.63 16.10
N ARG A 367 -8.68 -1.95 17.24
CA ARG A 367 -9.83 -1.58 18.10
C ARG A 367 -10.84 -0.67 17.38
N ILE A 368 -10.38 0.30 16.59
CA ILE A 368 -11.25 1.18 15.80
C ILE A 368 -11.98 0.36 14.73
N TYR A 369 -11.30 -0.52 13.98
CA TYR A 369 -11.96 -1.39 13.01
C TYR A 369 -13.03 -2.29 13.64
N ALA A 370 -12.74 -2.89 14.80
CA ALA A 370 -13.69 -3.77 15.47
C ALA A 370 -14.88 -3.05 16.13
N SER A 371 -14.69 -1.80 16.55
CA SER A 371 -15.65 -1.05 17.38
C SER A 371 -16.54 -0.09 16.60
N SER A 372 -16.06 0.44 15.47
CA SER A 372 -16.81 1.44 14.70
C SER A 372 -18.02 0.81 13.99
N ASP A 373 -19.08 1.61 13.82
CA ASP A 373 -20.22 1.23 13.00
C ASP A 373 -19.93 1.51 11.52
N ALA A 374 -19.34 2.68 11.25
CA ALA A 374 -18.94 3.10 9.91
C ALA A 374 -17.46 3.50 9.86
N PHE A 375 -16.86 3.49 8.67
CA PHE A 375 -15.47 3.85 8.44
C PHE A 375 -15.36 4.83 7.28
N LEU A 376 -14.79 6.02 7.48
CA LEU A 376 -14.77 7.09 6.49
C LEU A 376 -13.44 7.16 5.74
N MET A 377 -13.50 7.07 4.40
CA MET A 377 -12.35 7.22 3.50
C MET A 377 -12.70 8.12 2.30
N PRO A 378 -12.63 9.46 2.44
CA PRO A 378 -13.01 10.40 1.39
C PRO A 378 -11.83 10.76 0.46
N SER A 379 -10.97 9.82 0.17
CA SER A 379 -9.69 10.02 -0.51
C SER A 379 -9.84 10.74 -1.86
N LEU A 380 -8.94 11.69 -2.14
CA LEU A 380 -8.80 12.33 -3.45
C LEU A 380 -8.41 11.29 -4.51
N PHE A 381 -7.50 10.42 -4.19
CA PHE A 381 -7.20 9.20 -4.93
C PHE A 381 -6.72 8.12 -3.95
N GLU A 382 -7.03 6.86 -4.25
CA GLU A 382 -6.66 5.72 -3.41
C GLU A 382 -6.29 4.54 -4.31
N PRO A 383 -5.01 4.30 -4.57
CA PRO A 383 -4.59 3.24 -5.49
C PRO A 383 -5.23 1.88 -5.20
N CYS A 384 -5.15 1.43 -3.96
CA CYS A 384 -5.85 0.26 -3.47
C CYS A 384 -6.71 0.58 -2.24
N GLY A 385 -6.09 1.11 -1.20
CA GLY A 385 -6.63 1.15 0.14
C GLY A 385 -6.61 -0.25 0.80
N LEU A 386 -6.24 -0.28 2.06
CA LEU A 386 -6.31 -1.49 2.89
C LEU A 386 -7.32 -1.32 4.03
N SER A 387 -7.47 -0.09 4.52
CA SER A 387 -8.34 0.20 5.67
C SER A 387 -9.81 -0.14 5.42
N GLN A 388 -10.32 0.02 4.18
CA GLN A 388 -11.67 -0.43 3.84
C GLN A 388 -11.77 -1.96 3.82
N LEU A 389 -10.73 -2.68 3.41
CA LEU A 389 -10.71 -4.14 3.46
C LEU A 389 -10.72 -4.63 4.91
N MET A 390 -9.92 -3.99 5.77
CA MET A 390 -9.90 -4.25 7.20
C MET A 390 -11.27 -3.94 7.82
N SER A 391 -11.88 -2.80 7.49
CA SER A 391 -13.19 -2.42 8.01
C SER A 391 -14.27 -3.42 7.59
N LEU A 392 -14.32 -3.84 6.33
CA LEU A 392 -15.25 -4.87 5.85
C LEU A 392 -15.05 -6.20 6.61
N ARG A 393 -13.78 -6.62 6.78
CA ARG A 393 -13.44 -7.84 7.52
C ARG A 393 -13.92 -7.81 8.97
N TYR A 394 -13.88 -6.64 9.62
CA TYR A 394 -14.35 -6.43 11.00
C TYR A 394 -15.82 -5.98 11.09
N GLY A 395 -16.59 -6.08 10.01
CA GLY A 395 -18.00 -5.72 10.01
C GLY A 395 -18.28 -4.23 10.26
N THR A 396 -17.35 -3.37 9.87
CA THR A 396 -17.49 -1.92 9.91
C THR A 396 -17.79 -1.41 8.51
N VAL A 397 -18.90 -0.69 8.36
CA VAL A 397 -19.44 -0.32 7.04
C VAL A 397 -18.67 0.85 6.44
N PRO A 398 -17.97 0.69 5.30
CA PRO A 398 -17.22 1.78 4.68
C PRO A 398 -18.11 2.87 4.10
N ILE A 399 -17.70 4.13 4.25
CA ILE A 399 -18.23 5.30 3.53
C ILE A 399 -17.05 5.87 2.75
N VAL A 400 -17.07 5.74 1.43
CA VAL A 400 -15.90 6.00 0.61
C VAL A 400 -16.19 6.90 -0.59
N ARG A 401 -15.15 7.56 -1.10
CA ARG A 401 -15.23 8.15 -2.44
C ARG A 401 -14.92 7.07 -3.49
N GLU A 402 -15.60 7.13 -4.64
CA GLU A 402 -15.44 6.19 -5.75
C GLU A 402 -14.14 6.48 -6.53
N THR A 403 -13.01 5.99 -6.03
CA THR A 403 -11.71 6.09 -6.67
C THR A 403 -10.87 4.83 -6.40
N GLY A 404 -10.08 4.42 -7.39
CA GLY A 404 -9.13 3.31 -7.29
C GLY A 404 -9.71 2.06 -6.64
N GLY A 405 -8.98 1.51 -5.68
CA GLY A 405 -9.39 0.30 -4.98
C GLY A 405 -10.63 0.46 -4.09
N LEU A 406 -10.99 1.68 -3.68
CA LEU A 406 -12.23 1.92 -2.95
C LEU A 406 -13.45 1.60 -3.81
N LYS A 407 -13.41 2.01 -5.09
CA LYS A 407 -14.47 1.70 -6.06
C LYS A 407 -14.54 0.20 -6.38
N ASP A 408 -13.40 -0.47 -6.40
CA ASP A 408 -13.32 -1.90 -6.73
C ASP A 408 -13.76 -2.82 -5.58
N THR A 409 -13.79 -2.32 -4.34
CA THR A 409 -14.00 -3.13 -3.13
C THR A 409 -15.24 -2.80 -2.32
N VAL A 410 -15.81 -1.61 -2.51
CA VAL A 410 -17.01 -1.16 -1.78
C VAL A 410 -18.14 -1.01 -2.77
N GLU A 411 -19.13 -1.91 -2.67
CA GLU A 411 -20.36 -1.84 -3.42
C GLU A 411 -21.36 -0.93 -2.69
N ALA A 412 -21.86 0.10 -3.40
CA ALA A 412 -22.80 1.04 -2.84
C ALA A 412 -24.12 0.36 -2.44
N TYR A 413 -24.65 0.72 -1.27
CA TYR A 413 -25.95 0.24 -0.80
C TYR A 413 -27.06 0.58 -1.78
N ASN A 414 -27.85 -0.42 -2.17
CA ASN A 414 -29.06 -0.29 -2.96
C ASN A 414 -30.28 -0.62 -2.08
N GLU A 415 -31.07 0.39 -1.79
CA GLU A 415 -32.24 0.26 -0.90
C GLU A 415 -33.42 -0.53 -1.49
N TYR A 416 -33.45 -0.67 -2.82
CA TYR A 416 -34.49 -1.41 -3.53
C TYR A 416 -34.22 -2.90 -3.62
N GLU A 417 -32.93 -3.24 -3.81
CA GLU A 417 -32.47 -4.61 -3.94
C GLU A 417 -31.92 -5.18 -2.63
N HIS A 418 -31.72 -4.33 -1.62
CA HIS A 418 -31.13 -4.65 -0.33
C HIS A 418 -29.70 -5.25 -0.48
N THR A 419 -28.92 -4.75 -1.47
CA THR A 419 -27.56 -5.17 -1.77
C THR A 419 -26.54 -4.14 -1.31
N GLY A 420 -25.26 -4.40 -1.59
CA GLY A 420 -24.14 -3.51 -1.26
C GLY A 420 -23.40 -3.91 0.02
N THR A 421 -22.25 -3.28 0.23
CA THR A 421 -21.35 -3.51 1.36
C THR A 421 -20.95 -2.24 2.09
N GLY A 422 -21.33 -1.07 1.54
CA GLY A 422 -21.01 0.23 2.11
C GLY A 422 -21.77 1.36 1.42
N PHE A 423 -21.25 2.55 1.57
CA PHE A 423 -21.78 3.76 0.94
C PHE A 423 -20.69 4.47 0.15
N SER A 424 -21.08 5.07 -0.98
CA SER A 424 -20.10 5.78 -1.81
C SER A 424 -20.64 7.10 -2.35
N PHE A 425 -19.74 8.01 -2.68
CA PHE A 425 -20.00 9.25 -3.41
C PHE A 425 -18.96 9.41 -4.53
N ALA A 426 -19.40 10.00 -5.65
CA ALA A 426 -18.57 10.02 -6.87
C ALA A 426 -17.62 11.20 -6.92
N ASN A 427 -18.10 12.44 -6.69
CA ASN A 427 -17.30 13.63 -6.87
C ASN A 427 -16.47 13.96 -5.61
N TYR A 428 -15.31 14.56 -5.80
CA TYR A 428 -14.52 15.09 -4.69
C TYR A 428 -15.18 16.37 -4.16
N ASN A 429 -16.24 16.19 -3.36
CA ASN A 429 -17.12 17.24 -2.92
C ASN A 429 -17.58 17.01 -1.48
N ALA A 430 -17.42 18.03 -0.63
CA ALA A 430 -17.74 17.96 0.79
C ALA A 430 -19.24 17.77 1.07
N HIS A 431 -20.12 18.39 0.28
CA HIS A 431 -21.58 18.25 0.45
C HIS A 431 -22.08 16.86 0.02
N GLU A 432 -21.51 16.28 -1.04
CA GLU A 432 -21.82 14.89 -1.41
C GLU A 432 -21.39 13.92 -0.31
N MET A 433 -20.20 14.12 0.25
CA MET A 433 -19.70 13.33 1.38
C MET A 433 -20.64 13.44 2.58
N LEU A 434 -21.02 14.67 2.97
CA LEU A 434 -21.95 14.89 4.09
C LEU A 434 -23.31 14.26 3.85
N GLY A 435 -23.86 14.41 2.63
CA GLY A 435 -25.10 13.75 2.22
C GLY A 435 -25.04 12.23 2.33
N THR A 436 -23.91 11.64 1.92
CA THR A 436 -23.67 10.19 2.02
C THR A 436 -23.55 9.73 3.48
N ILE A 437 -22.86 10.49 4.35
CA ILE A 437 -22.80 10.21 5.79
C ILE A 437 -24.21 10.26 6.40
N ARG A 438 -25.01 11.27 6.07
CA ARG A 438 -26.40 11.41 6.55
C ARG A 438 -27.30 10.24 6.07
N TYR A 439 -27.13 9.82 4.82
CA TYR A 439 -27.84 8.66 4.29
C TYR A 439 -27.44 7.38 5.04
N ALA A 440 -26.13 7.14 5.23
CA ALA A 440 -25.67 6.01 6.02
C ALA A 440 -26.21 6.04 7.46
N LEU A 441 -26.24 7.22 8.10
CA LEU A 441 -26.81 7.42 9.42
C LEU A 441 -28.30 7.09 9.46
N SER A 442 -29.09 7.48 8.45
CA SER A 442 -30.51 7.14 8.37
C SER A 442 -30.74 5.63 8.24
N VAL A 443 -29.94 4.92 7.44
CA VAL A 443 -29.99 3.46 7.32
C VAL A 443 -29.59 2.78 8.63
N PHE A 444 -28.53 3.25 9.27
CA PHE A 444 -28.06 2.75 10.57
C PHE A 444 -29.16 2.86 11.65
N ARG A 445 -29.84 3.99 11.69
CA ARG A 445 -30.88 4.27 12.70
C ARG A 445 -32.22 3.58 12.40
N ASP A 446 -32.67 3.67 11.16
CA ASP A 446 -34.07 3.40 10.81
C ASP A 446 -34.26 2.05 10.06
N ARG A 447 -33.16 1.46 9.52
CA ARG A 447 -33.19 0.22 8.72
C ARG A 447 -32.17 -0.82 9.24
N LYS A 448 -32.32 -1.24 10.49
CA LYS A 448 -31.38 -2.16 11.17
C LYS A 448 -31.14 -3.47 10.42
N GLN A 449 -32.15 -4.00 9.73
CA GLN A 449 -32.01 -5.24 8.96
C GLN A 449 -31.07 -5.03 7.77
N ASP A 450 -31.20 -3.92 7.06
CA ASP A 450 -30.32 -3.59 5.92
C ASP A 450 -28.90 -3.32 6.38
N TRP A 451 -28.75 -2.57 7.50
CA TRP A 451 -27.44 -2.33 8.10
C TRP A 451 -26.72 -3.62 8.46
N ASN A 452 -27.42 -4.55 9.11
CA ASN A 452 -26.86 -5.87 9.42
C ASN A 452 -26.52 -6.67 8.15
N GLY A 453 -27.34 -6.53 7.11
CA GLY A 453 -27.09 -7.12 5.79
C GLY A 453 -25.80 -6.60 5.14
N LEU A 454 -25.54 -5.28 5.22
CA LEU A 454 -24.30 -4.67 4.76
C LEU A 454 -23.08 -5.28 5.48
N ILE A 455 -23.15 -5.38 6.81
CA ILE A 455 -22.09 -5.98 7.63
C ILE A 455 -21.84 -7.44 7.22
N GLN A 456 -22.87 -8.26 7.13
CA GLN A 456 -22.72 -9.68 6.77
C GLN A 456 -22.12 -9.88 5.39
N ARG A 457 -22.57 -9.11 4.38
CA ARG A 457 -22.02 -9.18 3.03
C ARG A 457 -20.57 -8.74 3.01
N GLY A 458 -20.23 -7.65 3.72
CA GLY A 458 -18.84 -7.17 3.85
C GLY A 458 -17.92 -8.21 4.47
N MET A 459 -18.31 -8.83 5.60
CA MET A 459 -17.52 -9.85 6.28
C MET A 459 -17.34 -11.14 5.47
N LYS A 460 -18.28 -11.47 4.57
CA LYS A 460 -18.24 -12.65 3.69
C LYS A 460 -17.43 -12.45 2.43
N GLN A 461 -17.08 -11.20 2.07
CA GLN A 461 -16.21 -10.97 0.90
C GLN A 461 -14.82 -11.57 1.11
N ASP A 462 -14.28 -12.20 0.07
CA ASP A 462 -12.92 -12.72 0.08
C ASP A 462 -11.97 -11.70 -0.55
N PHE A 463 -11.23 -11.01 0.30
CA PHE A 463 -10.11 -10.15 -0.06
C PHE A 463 -8.77 -10.75 0.38
N SER A 464 -8.68 -12.05 0.60
CA SER A 464 -7.42 -12.71 0.92
C SER A 464 -6.41 -12.60 -0.25
N TRP A 465 -5.14 -12.72 0.09
CA TRP A 465 -4.06 -12.74 -0.89
C TRP A 465 -4.14 -13.91 -1.89
N ASN A 466 -4.86 -15.00 -1.59
CA ASN A 466 -5.02 -16.14 -2.50
C ASN A 466 -5.56 -15.73 -3.88
N ARG A 467 -6.55 -14.85 -3.90
CA ARG A 467 -7.15 -14.34 -5.14
C ARG A 467 -6.15 -13.51 -5.95
N SER A 468 -5.40 -12.64 -5.28
CA SER A 468 -4.40 -11.79 -5.91
C SER A 468 -3.19 -12.61 -6.40
N ALA A 469 -2.71 -13.55 -5.58
CA ALA A 469 -1.62 -14.46 -5.94
C ALA A 469 -1.93 -15.22 -7.24
N GLY A 470 -3.13 -15.77 -7.39
CA GLY A 470 -3.52 -16.47 -8.63
C GLY A 470 -3.45 -15.58 -9.88
N LYS A 471 -3.78 -14.27 -9.77
CA LYS A 471 -3.62 -13.33 -10.90
C LYS A 471 -2.15 -13.07 -11.23
N TYR A 472 -1.28 -12.95 -10.22
CA TYR A 472 0.16 -12.83 -10.44
C TYR A 472 0.78 -14.10 -11.01
N GLU A 473 0.36 -15.29 -10.54
CA GLU A 473 0.79 -16.57 -11.10
C GLU A 473 0.48 -16.66 -12.60
N ALA A 474 -0.74 -16.30 -13.01
CA ALA A 474 -1.12 -16.26 -14.42
C ALA A 474 -0.28 -15.27 -15.24
N LEU A 475 0.06 -14.10 -14.66
CA LEU A 475 0.95 -13.14 -15.31
C LEU A 475 2.37 -13.70 -15.45
N TYR A 476 2.91 -14.34 -14.41
CA TYR A 476 4.25 -14.93 -14.46
C TYR A 476 4.33 -16.07 -15.48
N GLU A 477 3.31 -16.93 -15.55
CA GLU A 477 3.21 -17.97 -16.58
C GLU A 477 3.21 -17.35 -17.98
N LYS A 478 2.40 -16.33 -18.22
CA LYS A 478 2.37 -15.61 -19.52
C LYS A 478 3.74 -15.07 -19.92
N LEU A 479 4.56 -14.60 -18.97
CA LEU A 479 5.87 -13.99 -19.26
C LEU A 479 6.98 -15.02 -19.47
N THR A 480 6.83 -16.23 -18.97
CA THR A 480 7.88 -17.25 -18.95
C THR A 480 7.58 -18.47 -19.83
N ASP A 481 6.34 -18.66 -20.26
CA ASP A 481 5.93 -19.79 -21.11
C ASP A 481 5.97 -19.45 -22.62
N PHE A 482 6.92 -18.63 -23.05
CA PHE A 482 7.21 -18.49 -24.46
C PHE A 482 8.07 -19.70 -24.91
N GLU A 483 7.44 -20.66 -25.54
CA GLU A 483 8.07 -21.58 -26.46
C GLU A 483 8.46 -20.92 -27.79
#